data_8c832f8012b521678af2c19d8b5993c9
#
_entry.id   8c832f8012b521678af2c19d8b5993c9
#
_cell.length_a   1.000
_cell.length_b   1.000
_cell.length_c   1.000
_cell.angle_alpha   90.00
_cell.angle_beta   90.00
_cell.angle_gamma   90.00
#
_symmetry.space_group_name_H-M   'P 1'
#
loop_
_entity.id
_entity.type
_entity.pdbx_description
1 polymer ?
#
loop_
_entity_poly.entity_id
_entity_poly.type
_entity_poly.pdbx_seq_one_letter_code
_entity_poly.pdbx_strand_id
1 'polypeptide(L)'
;MLEDIVHYLIKNNISISTMESCTGGLLASLITDIPDASTILKFSAVTYSTEYKIKMGVSKEVIDQYTVYSKETAIEMAKTIAEFTGSDLGVGITGRLTSNLDEEKGAHLCLYDRRYDKIYTTHIVITKTTRKENKLEVIDAFIQLFNSTIKA
;
A
#
# COMPACT_ATOMS: atom_id res chain seq x y z
N MET A 1 -12.44 -6.79 -8.86
CA MET A 1 -11.22 -7.62 -8.95
C MET A 1 -10.01 -6.73 -9.24
N LEU A 2 -8.85 -7.15 -8.82
CA LEU A 2 -7.62 -6.38 -9.05
C LEU A 2 -7.33 -6.21 -10.55
N GLU A 3 -7.65 -7.21 -11.34
CA GLU A 3 -7.48 -7.12 -12.79
C GLU A 3 -8.24 -5.94 -13.37
N ASP A 4 -9.46 -5.70 -12.91
CA ASP A 4 -10.26 -4.56 -13.37
C ASP A 4 -9.61 -3.23 -13.02
N ILE A 5 -8.97 -3.17 -11.85
CA ILE A 5 -8.25 -1.96 -11.43
C ILE A 5 -7.05 -1.71 -12.35
N VAL A 6 -6.27 -2.76 -12.65
CA VAL A 6 -5.11 -2.60 -13.52
C VAL A 6 -5.55 -2.17 -14.92
N HIS A 7 -6.61 -2.77 -15.46
CA HIS A 7 -7.15 -2.36 -16.75
C HIS A 7 -7.64 -0.91 -16.73
N TYR A 8 -8.27 -0.49 -15.62
CA TYR A 8 -8.69 0.90 -15.47
C TYR A 8 -7.49 1.85 -15.49
N LEU A 9 -6.41 1.50 -14.77
CA LEU A 9 -5.20 2.31 -14.74
C LEU A 9 -4.55 2.42 -16.12
N ILE A 10 -4.48 1.30 -16.85
CA ILE A 10 -3.91 1.29 -18.20
C ILE A 10 -4.75 2.16 -19.12
N LYS A 11 -6.06 1.98 -19.10
CA LYS A 11 -6.97 2.70 -19.98
C LYS A 11 -6.91 4.21 -19.76
N ASN A 12 -6.75 4.63 -18.50
CA ASN A 12 -6.74 6.05 -18.14
C ASN A 12 -5.32 6.62 -18.02
N ASN A 13 -4.30 5.82 -18.32
CA ASN A 13 -2.90 6.22 -18.26
C ASN A 13 -2.53 6.79 -16.88
N ILE A 14 -2.93 6.08 -15.84
CA ILE A 14 -2.64 6.46 -14.44
C ILE A 14 -1.59 5.50 -13.89
N SER A 15 -0.45 6.03 -13.48
CA SER A 15 0.63 5.22 -12.94
C SER A 15 0.47 5.02 -11.44
N ILE A 16 1.01 3.90 -10.95
CA ILE A 16 0.93 3.52 -9.55
C ILE A 16 2.27 2.93 -9.09
N SER A 17 2.62 3.18 -7.84
CA SER A 17 3.76 2.55 -7.19
C SER A 17 3.37 2.17 -5.77
N THR A 18 4.05 1.16 -5.21
CA THR A 18 3.74 0.67 -3.87
C THR A 18 4.96 0.65 -2.99
N MET A 19 4.76 0.98 -1.72
CA MET A 19 5.74 0.73 -0.67
C MET A 19 5.07 -0.19 0.34
N GLU A 20 5.51 -1.45 0.37
CA GLU A 20 4.87 -2.49 1.16
C GLU A 20 5.80 -2.96 2.27
N SER A 21 5.22 -3.30 3.41
CA SER A 21 5.93 -3.88 4.53
C SER A 21 5.35 -5.25 4.85
N CYS A 22 4.27 -5.30 5.61
CA CYS A 22 3.71 -6.58 6.08
C CYS A 22 3.22 -7.50 4.97
N THR A 23 2.90 -6.99 3.81
CA THR A 23 2.47 -7.81 2.67
C THR A 23 3.63 -8.37 1.85
N GLY A 24 4.85 -7.90 2.11
CA GLY A 24 6.05 -8.44 1.46
C GLY A 24 6.10 -8.31 -0.05
N GLY A 25 5.39 -7.34 -0.61
CA GLY A 25 5.36 -7.10 -2.06
C GLY A 25 4.19 -7.78 -2.77
N LEU A 26 3.24 -8.35 -2.03
CA LEU A 26 2.14 -9.10 -2.65
C LEU A 26 1.30 -8.23 -3.59
N LEU A 27 1.02 -6.96 -3.22
CA LEU A 27 0.23 -6.10 -4.09
C LEU A 27 0.94 -5.87 -5.42
N ALA A 28 2.22 -5.53 -5.38
CA ALA A 28 3.01 -5.35 -6.60
C ALA A 28 3.05 -6.65 -7.41
N SER A 29 3.23 -7.79 -6.75
CA SER A 29 3.27 -9.09 -7.41
C SER A 29 1.97 -9.38 -8.15
N LEU A 30 0.83 -9.15 -7.49
CA LEU A 30 -0.48 -9.42 -8.11
C LEU A 30 -0.79 -8.43 -9.25
N ILE A 31 -0.36 -7.18 -9.13
CA ILE A 31 -0.50 -6.22 -10.23
C ILE A 31 0.27 -6.70 -11.45
N THR A 32 1.48 -7.19 -11.26
CA THR A 32 2.34 -7.63 -12.36
C THR A 32 1.91 -8.96 -12.98
N ASP A 33 0.95 -9.66 -12.39
CA ASP A 33 0.34 -10.84 -13.00
C ASP A 33 -0.48 -10.47 -14.25
N ILE A 34 -0.88 -9.21 -14.36
CA ILE A 34 -1.77 -8.77 -15.45
C ILE A 34 -0.91 -8.27 -16.62
N PRO A 35 -1.17 -8.75 -17.86
CA PRO A 35 -0.43 -8.27 -19.02
C PRO A 35 -0.49 -6.75 -19.17
N ASP A 36 0.60 -6.17 -19.62
CA ASP A 36 0.76 -4.73 -19.83
C ASP A 36 0.82 -3.89 -18.55
N ALA A 37 0.88 -4.53 -17.38
CA ALA A 37 1.00 -3.81 -16.11
C ALA A 37 2.27 -2.93 -16.07
N SER A 38 3.30 -3.27 -16.84
CA SER A 38 4.54 -2.48 -16.88
C SER A 38 4.31 -1.06 -17.43
N THR A 39 3.19 -0.81 -18.09
CA THR A 39 2.88 0.54 -18.57
C THR A 39 2.44 1.46 -17.43
N ILE A 40 1.99 0.91 -16.30
CA ILE A 40 1.49 1.72 -15.20
C ILE A 40 2.24 1.51 -13.88
N LEU A 41 2.97 0.42 -13.72
CA LEU A 41 3.76 0.17 -12.51
C LEU A 41 5.22 -0.01 -12.89
N LYS A 42 6.07 0.93 -12.48
CA LYS A 42 7.49 0.91 -12.84
C LYS A 42 8.40 0.51 -11.69
N PHE A 43 7.98 0.77 -10.46
CA PHE A 43 8.82 0.52 -9.30
C PHE A 43 7.96 0.33 -8.06
N SER A 44 8.33 -0.64 -7.24
CA SER A 44 7.75 -0.84 -5.91
C SER A 44 8.86 -1.24 -4.96
N ALA A 45 8.69 -0.91 -3.68
CA ALA A 45 9.67 -1.22 -2.66
C ALA A 45 9.04 -2.07 -1.57
N VAL A 46 9.81 -3.04 -1.07
CA VAL A 46 9.45 -3.79 0.13
C VAL A 46 10.35 -3.29 1.25
N THR A 47 9.80 -2.41 2.08
CA THR A 47 10.54 -1.80 3.19
C THR A 47 10.11 -2.48 4.49
N TYR A 48 10.55 -3.71 4.68
CA TYR A 48 10.08 -4.55 5.77
C TYR A 48 10.63 -4.12 7.13
N SER A 49 11.73 -3.37 7.16
CA SER A 49 12.34 -2.88 8.39
C SER A 49 12.14 -1.38 8.54
N THR A 50 12.20 -0.91 9.78
CA THR A 50 12.19 0.52 10.09
C THR A 50 13.35 1.24 9.41
N GLU A 51 14.53 0.63 9.44
CA GLU A 51 15.73 1.21 8.84
C GLU A 51 15.51 1.52 7.35
N TYR A 52 14.96 0.57 6.60
CA TYR A 52 14.79 0.77 5.16
C TYR A 52 13.59 1.64 4.82
N LYS A 53 12.59 1.73 5.69
CA LYS A 53 11.56 2.76 5.52
C LYS A 53 12.19 4.15 5.55
N ILE A 54 13.05 4.40 6.53
CA ILE A 54 13.72 5.69 6.69
C ILE A 54 14.69 5.95 5.52
N LYS A 55 15.45 4.96 5.11
CA LYS A 55 16.37 5.11 3.98
C LYS A 55 15.65 5.43 2.68
N MET A 56 14.43 4.95 2.52
CA MET A 56 13.62 5.27 1.35
C MET A 56 12.97 6.66 1.44
N GLY A 57 13.02 7.30 2.59
CA GLY A 57 12.52 8.66 2.75
C GLY A 57 11.30 8.81 3.66
N VAL A 58 10.87 7.74 4.32
CA VAL A 58 9.79 7.84 5.30
C VAL A 58 10.31 8.61 6.51
N SER A 59 9.52 9.58 7.00
CA SER A 59 9.91 10.45 8.10
C SER A 59 10.20 9.67 9.37
N LYS A 60 11.44 9.81 9.88
CA LYS A 60 11.82 9.21 11.14
C LYS A 60 10.99 9.77 12.29
N GLU A 61 10.67 11.05 12.25
CA GLU A 61 9.89 11.72 13.28
C GLU A 61 8.48 11.15 13.36
N VAL A 62 7.87 10.84 12.21
CA VAL A 62 6.54 10.21 12.17
C VAL A 62 6.60 8.82 12.77
N ILE A 63 7.62 8.04 12.42
CA ILE A 63 7.79 6.68 12.96
C ILE A 63 8.01 6.74 14.47
N ASP A 64 8.84 7.67 14.95
CA ASP A 64 9.13 7.82 16.36
C ASP A 64 7.86 8.19 17.16
N GLN A 65 7.01 9.03 16.59
CA GLN A 65 5.81 9.50 17.28
C GLN A 65 4.64 8.52 17.20
N TYR A 66 4.43 7.89 16.03
CA TYR A 66 3.23 7.08 15.78
C TYR A 66 3.50 5.58 15.64
N THR A 67 4.75 5.16 15.64
CA THR A 67 5.24 3.81 15.38
C THR A 67 5.09 3.41 13.90
N VAL A 68 5.68 2.27 13.55
CA VAL A 68 5.54 1.73 12.18
C VAL A 68 4.17 1.09 11.94
N TYR A 69 3.40 0.86 13.01
CA TYR A 69 2.08 0.21 12.91
C TYR A 69 0.97 1.26 12.97
N SER A 70 1.06 2.28 12.14
CA SER A 70 0.16 3.42 12.24
C SER A 70 -0.31 3.87 10.87
N LYS A 71 -1.46 4.54 10.88
CA LYS A 71 -2.01 5.21 9.70
C LYS A 71 -1.02 6.27 9.20
N GLU A 72 -0.40 7.00 10.11
CA GLU A 72 0.53 8.08 9.78
C GLU A 72 1.73 7.55 9.02
N THR A 73 2.28 6.41 9.42
CA THR A 73 3.40 5.79 8.71
C THR A 73 2.95 5.28 7.33
N ALA A 74 1.76 4.72 7.21
CA ALA A 74 1.24 4.29 5.91
C ALA A 74 1.10 5.48 4.95
N ILE A 75 0.65 6.63 5.46
CA ILE A 75 0.54 7.85 4.66
C ILE A 75 1.91 8.28 4.16
N GLU A 76 2.92 8.31 5.05
CA GLU A 76 4.27 8.68 4.67
C GLU A 76 4.85 7.73 3.62
N MET A 77 4.58 6.43 3.77
CA MET A 77 5.04 5.43 2.80
C MET A 77 4.42 5.67 1.43
N ALA A 78 3.12 5.94 1.38
CA ALA A 78 2.41 6.17 0.12
C ALA A 78 2.93 7.44 -0.58
N LYS A 79 3.07 8.52 0.15
CA LYS A 79 3.57 9.78 -0.40
C LYS A 79 5.02 9.64 -0.87
N THR A 80 5.85 9.01 -0.05
CA THR A 80 7.26 8.83 -0.36
C THR A 80 7.45 8.06 -1.67
N ILE A 81 6.73 6.95 -1.84
CA ILE A 81 6.93 6.15 -3.04
C ILE A 81 6.37 6.83 -4.28
N ALA A 82 5.26 7.54 -4.15
CA ALA A 82 4.70 8.30 -5.27
C ALA A 82 5.65 9.39 -5.73
N GLU A 83 6.24 10.13 -4.79
CA GLU A 83 7.17 11.21 -5.10
C GLU A 83 8.49 10.68 -5.65
N PHE A 84 9.01 9.59 -5.07
CA PHE A 84 10.25 8.99 -5.52
C PHE A 84 10.17 8.54 -6.98
N THR A 85 9.05 7.96 -7.37
CA THR A 85 8.87 7.40 -8.71
C THR A 85 8.23 8.37 -9.69
N GLY A 86 7.62 9.45 -9.20
CA GLY A 86 6.81 10.34 -10.02
C GLY A 86 5.49 9.72 -10.43
N SER A 87 5.06 8.66 -9.77
CA SER A 87 3.79 8.00 -10.08
C SER A 87 2.60 8.86 -9.69
N ASP A 88 1.49 8.69 -10.39
CA ASP A 88 0.24 9.38 -10.07
C ASP A 88 -0.33 8.95 -8.74
N LEU A 89 -0.26 7.64 -8.46
CA LEU A 89 -0.76 7.05 -7.23
C LEU A 89 0.38 6.38 -6.47
N GLY A 90 0.33 6.49 -5.15
CA GLY A 90 1.22 5.76 -4.26
C GLY A 90 0.41 4.97 -3.26
N VAL A 91 0.88 3.76 -2.95
CA VAL A 91 0.26 2.91 -1.95
C VAL A 91 1.27 2.63 -0.84
N GLY A 92 0.85 2.85 0.40
CA GLY A 92 1.66 2.52 1.56
C GLY A 92 0.94 1.48 2.41
N ILE A 93 1.63 0.39 2.77
CA ILE A 93 1.04 -0.68 3.56
C ILE A 93 2.00 -1.04 4.68
N THR A 94 1.52 -0.98 5.92
CA THR A 94 2.29 -1.36 7.09
C THR A 94 1.36 -1.97 8.13
N GLY A 95 1.88 -2.86 8.98
CA GLY A 95 1.07 -3.46 10.02
C GLY A 95 1.59 -4.79 10.50
N ARG A 96 0.76 -5.45 11.30
CA ARG A 96 1.00 -6.79 11.82
C ARG A 96 -0.09 -7.72 11.35
N LEU A 97 0.30 -8.82 10.76
CA LEU A 97 -0.64 -9.79 10.19
C LEU A 97 -0.69 -11.10 10.99
N THR A 98 -0.07 -11.13 12.14
CA THR A 98 -0.13 -12.27 13.06
C THR A 98 -1.37 -12.17 13.93
N SER A 99 -2.17 -13.23 13.94
CA SER A 99 -3.52 -13.19 14.52
C SER A 99 -3.61 -13.49 16.00
N ASN A 100 -2.53 -13.94 16.62
CA ASN A 100 -2.62 -14.52 17.96
C ASN A 100 -2.26 -13.58 19.08
N LEU A 101 -2.21 -12.27 18.84
CA LEU A 101 -1.63 -11.42 19.85
C LEU A 101 -2.43 -10.20 20.14
N ASP A 102 -1.89 -9.21 20.42
CA ASP A 102 -2.23 -7.99 21.03
C ASP A 102 -3.20 -7.16 20.23
N GLU A 103 -3.55 -6.09 20.79
CA GLU A 103 -4.42 -5.08 20.25
C GLU A 103 -3.85 -4.37 19.02
N GLU A 104 -2.55 -4.47 18.81
CA GLU A 104 -1.89 -3.87 17.63
C GLU A 104 -1.99 -4.75 16.40
N LYS A 105 -3.11 -5.42 16.25
CA LYS A 105 -3.32 -6.32 15.11
C LYS A 105 -3.82 -5.58 13.90
N GLY A 106 -3.44 -6.09 12.72
CA GLY A 106 -3.96 -5.59 11.49
C GLY A 106 -3.00 -4.66 10.80
N ALA A 107 -3.48 -4.11 9.70
CA ALA A 107 -2.67 -3.28 8.84
C ALA A 107 -3.33 -1.94 8.58
N HIS A 108 -2.51 -0.99 8.20
CA HIS A 108 -2.94 0.31 7.71
C HIS A 108 -2.52 0.43 6.27
N LEU A 109 -3.43 0.88 5.43
CA LEU A 109 -3.20 1.10 4.02
C LEU A 109 -3.55 2.53 3.67
N CYS A 110 -2.66 3.19 2.93
CA CYS A 110 -2.92 4.50 2.38
C CYS A 110 -2.84 4.43 0.86
N LEU A 111 -3.83 5.01 0.21
CA LEU A 111 -3.82 5.26 -1.23
C LEU A 111 -3.72 6.77 -1.40
N TYR A 112 -2.59 7.23 -1.94
CA TYR A 112 -2.33 8.64 -2.15
C TYR A 112 -2.46 8.97 -3.64
N ASP A 113 -3.34 9.92 -3.95
CA ASP A 113 -3.50 10.43 -5.30
C ASP A 113 -2.71 11.73 -5.43
N ARG A 114 -1.50 11.62 -5.99
CA ARG A 114 -0.60 12.77 -6.12
C ARG A 114 -1.12 13.81 -7.10
N ARG A 115 -1.99 13.40 -8.03
CA ARG A 115 -2.54 14.31 -9.02
C ARG A 115 -3.37 15.43 -8.38
N TYR A 116 -4.04 15.10 -7.29
CA TYR A 116 -4.95 16.02 -6.59
C TYR A 116 -4.59 16.21 -5.13
N ASP A 117 -3.46 15.66 -4.69
CA ASP A 117 -3.01 15.67 -3.29
C ASP A 117 -4.09 15.15 -2.35
N LYS A 118 -4.68 14.01 -2.70
CA LYS A 118 -5.73 13.38 -1.90
C LYS A 118 -5.19 12.14 -1.19
N ILE A 119 -5.55 12.00 0.07
CA ILE A 119 -5.14 10.90 0.93
C ILE A 119 -6.37 10.09 1.30
N TYR A 120 -6.32 8.77 1.02
CA TYR A 120 -7.36 7.84 1.41
C TYR A 120 -6.74 6.74 2.25
N THR A 121 -7.32 6.45 3.41
CA THR A 121 -6.76 5.44 4.32
C THR A 121 -7.81 4.44 4.73
N THR A 122 -7.37 3.23 5.07
CA THR A 122 -8.23 2.22 5.66
C THR A 122 -7.43 1.38 6.65
N HIS A 123 -8.11 0.89 7.67
CA HIS A 123 -7.54 -0.01 8.66
C HIS A 123 -8.10 -1.41 8.43
N ILE A 124 -7.23 -2.40 8.32
CA ILE A 124 -7.61 -3.78 8.08
C ILE A 124 -7.46 -4.56 9.37
N VAL A 125 -8.58 -5.04 9.91
CA VAL A 125 -8.57 -5.89 11.09
C VAL A 125 -8.30 -7.32 10.67
N ILE A 126 -7.42 -8.01 11.39
CA ILE A 126 -7.07 -9.39 11.11
C ILE A 126 -8.24 -10.30 11.46
N THR A 127 -8.66 -11.13 10.51
CA THR A 127 -9.76 -12.09 10.71
C THR A 127 -9.36 -13.53 10.44
N LYS A 128 -8.19 -13.77 9.85
CA LYS A 128 -7.74 -15.11 9.49
C LYS A 128 -6.63 -15.57 10.42
N THR A 129 -6.34 -16.89 10.36
CA THR A 129 -5.36 -17.48 11.28
C THR A 129 -3.93 -17.42 10.75
N THR A 130 -3.73 -17.33 9.43
CA THR A 130 -2.39 -17.29 8.86
C THR A 130 -2.04 -15.92 8.31
N ARG A 131 -0.76 -15.60 8.32
CA ARG A 131 -0.27 -14.36 7.72
C ARG A 131 -0.56 -14.32 6.23
N LYS A 132 -0.46 -15.46 5.56
CA LYS A 132 -0.74 -15.56 4.13
C LYS A 132 -2.19 -15.16 3.82
N GLU A 133 -3.13 -15.66 4.60
CA GLU A 133 -4.54 -15.31 4.43
C GLU A 133 -4.78 -13.82 4.75
N ASN A 134 -4.13 -13.33 5.79
CA ASN A 134 -4.29 -11.92 6.17
C ASN A 134 -3.71 -10.96 5.14
N LYS A 135 -2.66 -11.36 4.42
CA LYS A 135 -2.15 -10.57 3.29
C LYS A 135 -3.23 -10.41 2.22
N LEU A 136 -3.99 -11.46 1.93
CA LEU A 136 -5.06 -11.38 0.94
C LEU A 136 -6.19 -10.45 1.39
N GLU A 137 -6.44 -10.38 2.69
CA GLU A 137 -7.41 -9.43 3.24
C GLU A 137 -6.97 -7.98 2.99
N VAL A 138 -5.67 -7.73 3.05
CA VAL A 138 -5.14 -6.39 2.74
C VAL A 138 -5.36 -6.07 1.26
N ILE A 139 -5.15 -7.03 0.37
CA ILE A 139 -5.41 -6.83 -1.06
C ILE A 139 -6.88 -6.53 -1.31
N ASP A 140 -7.79 -7.26 -0.66
CA ASP A 140 -9.22 -7.00 -0.79
C ASP A 140 -9.57 -5.58 -0.32
N ALA A 141 -8.94 -5.12 0.76
CA ALA A 141 -9.16 -3.77 1.27
C ALA A 141 -8.66 -2.72 0.28
N PHE A 142 -7.52 -2.97 -0.39
CA PHE A 142 -7.04 -2.08 -1.44
C PHE A 142 -8.05 -1.98 -2.57
N ILE A 143 -8.58 -3.11 -3.02
CA ILE A 143 -9.56 -3.14 -4.11
C ILE A 143 -10.79 -2.32 -3.75
N GLN A 144 -11.31 -2.50 -2.54
CA GLN A 144 -12.48 -1.76 -2.07
C GLN A 144 -12.20 -0.27 -1.98
N LEU A 145 -11.04 0.10 -1.43
CA LEU A 145 -10.67 1.50 -1.29
C LEU A 145 -10.52 2.17 -2.66
N PHE A 146 -9.84 1.50 -3.58
CA PHE A 146 -9.65 2.02 -4.94
C PHE A 146 -11.00 2.25 -5.63
N ASN A 147 -11.89 1.27 -5.55
CA ASN A 147 -13.19 1.36 -6.22
C ASN A 147 -14.07 2.44 -5.62
N SER A 148 -13.94 2.72 -4.33
CA SER A 148 -14.74 3.74 -3.66
C SER A 148 -14.14 5.15 -3.76
N THR A 149 -12.93 5.28 -4.26
CA THR A 149 -12.23 6.57 -4.34
C THR A 149 -11.84 6.92 -5.78
N ILE A 150 -10.78 6.32 -6.28
CA ILE A 150 -10.22 6.66 -7.60
C ILE A 150 -11.22 6.34 -8.72
N LYS A 151 -11.90 5.21 -8.61
CA LYS A 151 -12.83 4.74 -9.64
C LYS A 151 -14.27 5.16 -9.36
N ALA A 152 -14.50 5.88 -8.28
CA ALA A 152 -15.86 6.26 -7.88
C ALA A 152 -16.51 7.22 -8.89
#